data_ad7ff6de29f001802a4a4d4cae583b0b
#
_entry.id   ad7ff6de29f001802a4a4d4cae583b0b
#
_cell.length_a   1.000
_cell.length_b   1.000
_cell.length_c   1.000
_cell.angle_alpha   90.00
_cell.angle_beta   90.00
_cell.angle_gamma   90.00
#
_symmetry.space_group_name_H-M   'P 1'
#
loop_
_entity.id
_entity.type
_entity.pdbx_description
1 polymer ?
#
loop_
_entity_poly.entity_id
_entity_poly.type
_entity_poly.pdbx_seq_one_letter_code
_entity_poly.pdbx_strand_id
1 'polypeptide(L)'
;REIVKMIDDVDDMIESFVGKEIMEEPVVLNNLIERYKNEANRSELDLSKYEQIDIVACGSAMYAGLVGQNLFEEYANIKVDVYPASEYRYKKKLYGKNPLVILISQSGETADTIAAMREAHKLGIETLGIVNNPDSTIARECDRKILTNAGVEIAVATTKAYILQVCVLSLMALETAKVKKLVQGDEDYKAFEKLPALLKSVLDNNSYYEKVADSIYQKESCFFIGRGIDYAICMEGSLKLKEVSYLHSEAYQAGELKHGTISLVEENMPVLCVITNKALKDKSISNLKETEARGAFGI
;
A
#
# COMPACT_ATOMS: atom_id res chain seq x y z
N ARG A 1 -23.02 -30.68 -8.35
CA ARG A 1 -21.83 -30.94 -9.21
C ARG A 1 -21.62 -29.80 -10.22
N GLU A 2 -22.66 -29.27 -10.87
CA GLU A 2 -22.54 -28.11 -11.77
C GLU A 2 -22.14 -26.82 -11.07
N ILE A 3 -22.68 -26.55 -9.88
CA ILE A 3 -22.33 -25.37 -9.09
C ILE A 3 -20.85 -25.43 -8.65
N VAL A 4 -20.37 -26.58 -8.19
CA VAL A 4 -18.96 -26.74 -7.80
C VAL A 4 -18.04 -26.52 -9.00
N LYS A 5 -18.38 -27.05 -10.18
CA LYS A 5 -17.62 -26.81 -11.39
C LYS A 5 -17.62 -25.35 -11.86
N MET A 6 -18.75 -24.63 -11.69
CA MET A 6 -18.82 -23.20 -11.95
C MET A 6 -17.93 -22.40 -10.99
N ILE A 7 -17.81 -22.82 -9.72
CA ILE A 7 -16.94 -22.17 -8.72
C ILE A 7 -15.47 -22.40 -9.12
N ASP A 8 -15.10 -23.64 -9.44
CA ASP A 8 -13.74 -23.96 -9.90
C ASP A 8 -13.37 -23.18 -11.18
N ASP A 9 -14.28 -23.06 -12.16
CA ASP A 9 -14.07 -22.29 -13.39
C ASP A 9 -13.91 -20.76 -13.12
N VAL A 10 -14.61 -20.23 -12.08
CA VAL A 10 -14.50 -18.82 -11.67
C VAL A 10 -13.19 -18.57 -10.93
N ASP A 11 -12.76 -19.48 -10.05
CA ASP A 11 -11.51 -19.37 -9.31
C ASP A 11 -10.31 -19.43 -10.26
N ASP A 12 -10.28 -20.35 -11.23
CA ASP A 12 -9.26 -20.42 -12.28
C ASP A 12 -9.21 -19.12 -13.14
N MET A 13 -10.38 -18.51 -13.40
CA MET A 13 -10.47 -17.25 -14.14
C MET A 13 -9.91 -16.09 -13.32
N ILE A 14 -10.19 -16.03 -12.00
CA ILE A 14 -9.71 -14.98 -11.08
C ILE A 14 -8.19 -15.08 -10.93
N GLU A 15 -7.63 -16.26 -10.71
CA GLU A 15 -6.18 -16.48 -10.65
C GLU A 15 -5.50 -16.04 -11.96
N SER A 16 -6.10 -16.33 -13.11
CA SER A 16 -5.60 -15.88 -14.42
C SER A 16 -5.57 -14.34 -14.54
N PHE A 17 -6.55 -13.61 -13.97
CA PHE A 17 -6.56 -12.15 -14.01
C PHE A 17 -5.55 -11.55 -13.05
N VAL A 18 -5.46 -12.02 -11.81
CA VAL A 18 -4.46 -11.56 -10.82
C VAL A 18 -3.04 -11.72 -11.40
N GLY A 19 -2.71 -12.89 -11.91
CA GLY A 19 -1.39 -13.14 -12.50
C GLY A 19 -1.06 -12.21 -13.69
N LYS A 20 -2.03 -11.97 -14.58
CA LYS A 20 -1.86 -11.01 -15.68
C LYS A 20 -1.64 -9.60 -15.20
N GLU A 21 -2.42 -9.15 -14.23
CA GLU A 21 -2.34 -7.78 -13.67
C GLU A 21 -1.02 -7.55 -12.93
N ILE A 22 -0.47 -8.57 -12.24
CA ILE A 22 0.87 -8.53 -11.66
C ILE A 22 1.94 -8.38 -12.76
N MET A 23 1.83 -9.12 -13.84
CA MET A 23 2.79 -9.03 -14.95
C MET A 23 2.72 -7.70 -15.72
N GLU A 24 1.64 -6.93 -15.60
CA GLU A 24 1.52 -5.58 -16.16
C GLU A 24 2.21 -4.51 -15.29
N GLU A 25 2.48 -4.78 -14.01
CA GLU A 25 3.01 -3.81 -13.05
C GLU A 25 4.28 -3.07 -13.53
N PRO A 26 5.30 -3.71 -14.09
CA PRO A 26 6.49 -2.99 -14.58
C PRO A 26 6.17 -1.97 -15.68
N VAL A 27 5.20 -2.27 -16.54
CA VAL A 27 4.81 -1.40 -17.66
C VAL A 27 4.03 -0.19 -17.14
N VAL A 28 3.00 -0.41 -16.31
CA VAL A 28 2.18 0.69 -15.78
C VAL A 28 2.98 1.59 -14.82
N LEU A 29 3.91 1.00 -14.06
CA LEU A 29 4.83 1.74 -13.21
C LEU A 29 5.78 2.62 -14.02
N ASN A 30 6.35 2.08 -15.12
CA ASN A 30 7.17 2.85 -16.04
C ASN A 30 6.40 4.04 -16.63
N ASN A 31 5.16 3.82 -17.07
CA ASN A 31 4.33 4.88 -17.64
C ASN A 31 4.06 6.01 -16.64
N LEU A 32 3.81 5.68 -15.39
CA LEU A 32 3.60 6.65 -14.31
C LEU A 32 4.89 7.47 -14.06
N ILE A 33 6.03 6.80 -13.96
CA ILE A 33 7.33 7.45 -13.74
C ILE A 33 7.70 8.38 -14.92
N GLU A 34 7.52 7.92 -16.17
CA GLU A 34 7.78 8.74 -17.35
C GLU A 34 6.92 10.02 -17.38
N ARG A 35 5.65 9.94 -16.95
CA ARG A 35 4.77 11.12 -16.83
C ARG A 35 5.40 12.18 -15.93
N TYR A 36 6.01 11.78 -14.82
CA TYR A 36 6.57 12.69 -13.81
C TYR A 36 8.08 12.98 -13.98
N LYS A 37 8.71 12.51 -15.04
CA LYS A 37 10.05 12.98 -15.45
C LYS A 37 10.02 14.46 -15.84
N ASN A 38 8.90 14.92 -16.42
CA ASN A 38 8.72 16.32 -16.75
C ASN A 38 8.40 17.14 -15.48
N GLU A 39 9.26 18.12 -15.17
CA GLU A 39 9.08 19.02 -14.01
C GLU A 39 7.72 19.75 -14.01
N ALA A 40 7.21 20.11 -15.18
CA ALA A 40 5.91 20.77 -15.28
C ALA A 40 4.78 19.89 -14.73
N ASN A 41 4.86 18.57 -14.91
CA ASN A 41 3.87 17.64 -14.38
C ASN A 41 4.05 17.43 -12.87
N ARG A 42 5.27 17.56 -12.34
CA ARG A 42 5.55 17.38 -10.90
C ARG A 42 4.89 18.43 -10.01
N SER A 43 4.60 19.60 -10.53
CA SER A 43 3.92 20.66 -9.76
C SER A 43 2.56 20.24 -9.20
N GLU A 44 1.87 19.28 -9.84
CA GLU A 44 0.61 18.73 -9.31
C GLU A 44 0.81 17.83 -8.08
N LEU A 45 2.03 17.33 -7.84
CA LEU A 45 2.40 16.48 -6.72
C LEU A 45 2.74 17.28 -5.46
N ASP A 46 2.99 18.58 -5.58
CA ASP A 46 3.43 19.42 -4.46
C ASP A 46 2.32 19.66 -3.44
N LEU A 47 2.63 19.33 -2.19
CA LEU A 47 1.78 19.54 -1.02
C LEU A 47 2.42 20.46 0.03
N SER A 48 3.45 21.22 -0.32
CA SER A 48 4.25 22.03 0.62
C SER A 48 3.43 23.10 1.36
N LYS A 49 2.29 23.51 0.83
CA LYS A 49 1.37 24.48 1.47
C LYS A 49 0.58 23.88 2.65
N TYR A 50 0.50 22.55 2.79
CA TYR A 50 -0.27 21.91 3.85
C TYR A 50 0.62 21.57 5.05
N GLU A 51 0.06 21.73 6.24
CA GLU A 51 0.75 21.40 7.50
C GLU A 51 0.29 20.06 8.09
N GLN A 52 -0.89 19.60 7.66
CA GLN A 52 -1.48 18.32 8.08
C GLN A 52 -2.19 17.65 6.91
N ILE A 53 -2.06 16.34 6.82
CA ILE A 53 -2.74 15.51 5.83
C ILE A 53 -3.51 14.40 6.55
N ASP A 54 -4.79 14.23 6.22
CA ASP A 54 -5.55 13.03 6.53
C ASP A 54 -5.64 12.17 5.27
N ILE A 55 -5.12 10.96 5.29
CA ILE A 55 -5.30 9.97 4.21
C ILE A 55 -6.46 9.07 4.57
N VAL A 56 -7.45 8.98 3.68
CA VAL A 56 -8.69 8.25 3.94
C VAL A 56 -8.95 7.25 2.82
N ALA A 57 -9.02 5.96 3.18
CA ALA A 57 -9.17 4.88 2.20
C ALA A 57 -9.71 3.59 2.84
N CYS A 58 -9.94 2.56 2.04
CA CYS A 58 -10.32 1.21 2.46
C CYS A 58 -9.30 0.18 1.97
N GLY A 59 -9.10 -0.89 2.75
CA GLY A 59 -8.30 -2.06 2.35
C GLY A 59 -6.89 -1.71 1.88
N SER A 60 -6.47 -2.27 0.75
CA SER A 60 -5.15 -2.04 0.15
C SER A 60 -4.82 -0.56 -0.05
N ALA A 61 -5.81 0.25 -0.47
CA ALA A 61 -5.61 1.69 -0.62
C ALA A 61 -5.29 2.38 0.72
N MET A 62 -5.85 1.91 1.84
CA MET A 62 -5.49 2.39 3.17
C MET A 62 -4.06 1.98 3.55
N TYR A 63 -3.64 0.77 3.18
CA TYR A 63 -2.25 0.33 3.42
C TYR A 63 -1.23 1.08 2.56
N ALA A 64 -1.59 1.44 1.32
CA ALA A 64 -0.81 2.41 0.55
C ALA A 64 -0.71 3.76 1.28
N GLY A 65 -1.81 4.21 1.90
CA GLY A 65 -1.84 5.41 2.75
C GLY A 65 -0.88 5.33 3.94
N LEU A 66 -0.74 4.17 4.59
CA LEU A 66 0.22 3.97 5.69
C LEU A 66 1.67 4.05 5.20
N VAL A 67 1.96 3.57 3.98
CA VAL A 67 3.27 3.79 3.34
C VAL A 67 3.49 5.28 3.12
N GLY A 68 2.50 5.98 2.55
CA GLY A 68 2.52 7.43 2.34
C GLY A 68 2.75 8.22 3.63
N GLN A 69 2.09 7.83 4.73
CA GLN A 69 2.29 8.44 6.05
C GLN A 69 3.78 8.44 6.44
N ASN A 70 4.43 7.27 6.41
CA ASN A 70 5.83 7.16 6.74
C ASN A 70 6.71 8.08 5.86
N LEU A 71 6.42 8.14 4.56
CA LEU A 71 7.21 8.93 3.61
C LEU A 71 7.01 10.43 3.79
N PHE A 72 5.78 10.92 3.96
CA PHE A 72 5.52 12.34 4.18
C PHE A 72 6.11 12.83 5.50
N GLU A 73 6.00 12.04 6.57
CA GLU A 73 6.55 12.39 7.87
C GLU A 73 8.08 12.42 7.84
N GLU A 74 8.72 11.41 7.24
CA GLU A 74 10.18 11.29 7.18
C GLU A 74 10.82 12.32 6.24
N TYR A 75 10.29 12.48 5.02
CA TYR A 75 10.94 13.30 3.99
C TYR A 75 10.39 14.71 3.90
N ALA A 76 9.09 14.90 4.05
CA ALA A 76 8.44 16.19 3.83
C ALA A 76 8.13 16.97 5.13
N ASN A 77 8.37 16.40 6.30
CA ASN A 77 8.03 16.98 7.59
C ASN A 77 6.57 17.48 7.63
N ILE A 78 5.63 16.64 7.19
CA ILE A 78 4.19 16.89 7.26
C ILE A 78 3.57 15.82 8.14
N LYS A 79 2.80 16.25 9.15
CA LYS A 79 2.03 15.32 9.98
C LYS A 79 0.94 14.64 9.13
N VAL A 80 0.89 13.31 9.16
CA VAL A 80 -0.10 12.52 8.43
C VAL A 80 -0.83 11.57 9.36
N ASP A 81 -2.15 11.60 9.31
CA ASP A 81 -3.00 10.61 9.97
C ASP A 81 -3.70 9.76 8.88
N VAL A 82 -3.76 8.43 9.07
CA VAL A 82 -4.43 7.50 8.14
C VAL A 82 -5.67 6.94 8.78
N TYR A 83 -6.79 7.00 8.07
CA TYR A 83 -8.09 6.55 8.56
C TYR A 83 -8.75 5.53 7.63
N PRO A 84 -9.34 4.47 8.19
CA PRO A 84 -10.34 3.70 7.46
C PRO A 84 -11.50 4.62 7.07
N ALA A 85 -11.90 4.59 5.80
CA ALA A 85 -12.95 5.48 5.32
C ALA A 85 -14.30 5.24 6.03
N SER A 86 -14.57 3.98 6.42
CA SER A 86 -15.76 3.62 7.21
C SER A 86 -15.86 4.36 8.55
N GLU A 87 -14.72 4.69 9.17
CA GLU A 87 -14.64 5.31 10.49
C GLU A 87 -14.47 6.83 10.43
N TYR A 88 -13.98 7.34 9.30
CA TYR A 88 -13.58 8.74 9.18
C TYR A 88 -14.67 9.71 9.57
N ARG A 89 -15.90 9.56 9.08
CA ARG A 89 -17.03 10.49 9.33
C ARG A 89 -17.54 10.49 10.77
N TYR A 90 -17.27 9.45 11.54
CA TYR A 90 -17.75 9.33 12.92
C TYR A 90 -16.75 9.85 13.97
N LYS A 91 -15.50 10.03 13.58
CA LYS A 91 -14.46 10.50 14.46
C LYS A 91 -14.45 12.02 14.52
N LYS A 92 -14.39 12.61 15.74
CA LYS A 92 -14.15 14.04 15.89
C LYS A 92 -12.79 14.40 15.32
N LYS A 93 -12.75 15.35 14.40
CA LYS A 93 -11.53 15.84 13.77
C LYS A 93 -11.00 17.05 14.51
N LEU A 94 -9.69 17.08 14.70
CA LEU A 94 -8.98 18.22 15.27
C LEU A 94 -7.94 18.64 14.24
N TYR A 95 -8.32 19.60 13.41
CA TYR A 95 -7.43 20.09 12.35
C TYR A 95 -6.56 21.23 12.84
N GLY A 96 -5.29 21.20 12.44
CA GLY A 96 -4.37 22.32 12.54
C GLY A 96 -4.62 23.36 11.43
N LYS A 97 -3.57 24.05 11.02
CA LYS A 97 -3.62 24.98 9.90
C LYS A 97 -3.49 24.23 8.58
N ASN A 98 -4.17 24.75 7.55
CA ASN A 98 -4.08 24.23 6.18
C ASN A 98 -4.14 22.69 6.07
N PRO A 99 -5.21 22.05 6.55
CA PRO A 99 -5.36 20.60 6.41
C PRO A 99 -5.71 20.24 4.96
N LEU A 100 -5.29 19.03 4.56
CA LEU A 100 -5.69 18.37 3.31
C LEU A 100 -6.26 16.99 3.61
N VAL A 101 -7.31 16.59 2.91
CA VAL A 101 -7.80 15.20 2.91
C VAL A 101 -7.44 14.54 1.59
N ILE A 102 -6.62 13.50 1.66
CA ILE A 102 -6.29 12.65 0.49
C ILE A 102 -7.20 11.42 0.52
N LEU A 103 -7.92 11.20 -0.56
CA LEU A 103 -8.82 10.07 -0.75
C LEU A 103 -8.19 9.11 -1.76
N ILE A 104 -7.97 7.86 -1.35
CA ILE A 104 -7.36 6.86 -2.24
C ILE A 104 -8.41 5.80 -2.56
N SER A 105 -8.66 5.56 -3.84
CA SER A 105 -9.58 4.52 -4.31
C SER A 105 -9.25 4.12 -5.74
N GLN A 106 -9.07 2.82 -6.00
CA GLN A 106 -8.85 2.32 -7.34
C GLN A 106 -10.05 2.65 -8.25
N SER A 107 -11.24 2.26 -7.85
CA SER A 107 -12.48 2.52 -8.63
C SER A 107 -12.93 3.98 -8.58
N GLY A 108 -12.62 4.70 -7.49
CA GLY A 108 -13.16 6.02 -7.20
C GLY A 108 -14.66 6.03 -6.88
N GLU A 109 -15.26 4.84 -6.63
CA GLU A 109 -16.68 4.65 -6.32
C GLU A 109 -16.91 4.00 -4.96
N THR A 110 -15.88 3.88 -4.11
CA THR A 110 -16.01 3.30 -2.78
C THR A 110 -16.91 4.18 -1.91
N ALA A 111 -18.06 3.66 -1.50
CA ALA A 111 -19.12 4.42 -0.82
C ALA A 111 -18.63 5.16 0.43
N ASP A 112 -17.86 4.49 1.29
CA ASP A 112 -17.32 5.12 2.51
C ASP A 112 -16.28 6.20 2.19
N THR A 113 -15.46 6.02 1.16
CA THR A 113 -14.48 7.02 0.72
C THR A 113 -15.18 8.26 0.14
N ILE A 114 -16.25 8.08 -0.63
CA ILE A 114 -17.10 9.17 -1.12
C ILE A 114 -17.77 9.91 0.07
N ALA A 115 -18.27 9.16 1.04
CA ALA A 115 -18.89 9.78 2.22
C ALA A 115 -17.87 10.59 3.05
N ALA A 116 -16.63 10.11 3.16
CA ALA A 116 -15.53 10.81 3.82
C ALA A 116 -15.16 12.10 3.07
N MET A 117 -15.09 12.06 1.72
CA MET A 117 -14.87 13.24 0.88
C MET A 117 -15.91 14.32 1.13
N ARG A 118 -17.20 13.92 1.09
CA ARG A 118 -18.31 14.85 1.30
C ARG A 118 -18.32 15.41 2.73
N GLU A 119 -17.84 14.64 3.72
CA GLU A 119 -17.66 15.15 5.08
C GLU A 119 -16.54 16.19 5.17
N ALA A 120 -15.41 15.97 4.49
CA ALA A 120 -14.33 16.96 4.40
C ALA A 120 -14.82 18.26 3.75
N HIS A 121 -15.61 18.19 2.67
CA HIS A 121 -16.22 19.36 2.03
C HIS A 121 -17.15 20.14 2.97
N LYS A 122 -17.98 19.46 3.78
CA LYS A 122 -18.82 20.14 4.79
C LYS A 122 -18.00 20.92 5.82
N LEU A 123 -16.79 20.44 6.11
CA LEU A 123 -15.84 21.09 7.03
C LEU A 123 -15.00 22.17 6.34
N GLY A 124 -15.19 22.40 5.05
CA GLY A 124 -14.42 23.37 4.26
C GLY A 124 -12.98 22.99 4.02
N ILE A 125 -12.66 21.68 4.02
CA ILE A 125 -11.30 21.17 3.87
C ILE A 125 -11.08 20.74 2.42
N GLU A 126 -9.95 21.17 1.85
CA GLU A 126 -9.54 20.81 0.48
C GLU A 126 -9.33 19.28 0.38
N THR A 127 -9.76 18.70 -0.74
CA THR A 127 -9.70 17.27 -1.01
C THR A 127 -8.86 16.97 -2.25
N LEU A 128 -8.06 15.88 -2.17
CA LEU A 128 -7.27 15.35 -3.27
C LEU A 128 -7.62 13.88 -3.49
N GLY A 129 -8.17 13.54 -4.65
CA GLY A 129 -8.42 12.15 -5.03
C GLY A 129 -7.23 11.51 -5.73
N ILE A 130 -6.75 10.35 -5.25
CA ILE A 130 -5.83 9.47 -5.99
C ILE A 130 -6.67 8.29 -6.49
N VAL A 131 -6.98 8.28 -7.78
CA VAL A 131 -7.94 7.34 -8.37
C VAL A 131 -7.45 6.81 -9.71
N ASN A 132 -7.95 5.65 -10.12
CA ASN A 132 -7.62 5.09 -11.43
C ASN A 132 -8.66 5.46 -12.50
N ASN A 133 -9.94 5.53 -12.15
CA ASN A 133 -11.00 5.87 -13.09
C ASN A 133 -11.25 7.39 -13.13
N PRO A 134 -10.98 8.07 -14.26
CA PRO A 134 -11.14 9.53 -14.40
C PRO A 134 -12.60 10.00 -14.32
N ASP A 135 -13.56 9.11 -14.60
CA ASP A 135 -14.99 9.40 -14.65
C ASP A 135 -15.71 9.04 -13.35
N SER A 136 -14.96 8.60 -12.34
CA SER A 136 -15.51 8.22 -11.04
C SER A 136 -16.04 9.40 -10.25
N THR A 137 -16.89 9.08 -9.26
CA THR A 137 -17.48 10.08 -8.36
C THR A 137 -16.40 10.86 -7.60
N ILE A 138 -15.39 10.18 -7.05
CA ILE A 138 -14.28 10.86 -6.37
C ILE A 138 -13.53 11.77 -7.36
N ALA A 139 -13.24 11.29 -8.58
CA ALA A 139 -12.54 12.10 -9.58
C ALA A 139 -13.30 13.35 -10.02
N ARG A 140 -14.63 13.33 -9.98
CA ARG A 140 -15.48 14.48 -10.36
C ARG A 140 -15.74 15.44 -9.20
N GLU A 141 -15.87 14.93 -7.98
CA GLU A 141 -16.30 15.74 -6.84
C GLU A 141 -15.12 16.28 -5.99
N CYS A 142 -13.92 15.69 -6.02
CA CYS A 142 -12.76 16.22 -5.28
C CYS A 142 -12.23 17.52 -5.90
N ASP A 143 -11.59 18.37 -5.08
CA ASP A 143 -11.03 19.64 -5.53
C ASP A 143 -9.81 19.46 -6.45
N ARG A 144 -8.99 18.43 -6.17
CA ARG A 144 -7.84 18.04 -7.00
C ARG A 144 -7.85 16.54 -7.21
N LYS A 145 -7.26 16.08 -8.31
CA LYS A 145 -7.13 14.64 -8.58
C LYS A 145 -5.80 14.29 -9.22
N ILE A 146 -5.30 13.11 -8.90
CA ILE A 146 -4.19 12.44 -9.56
C ILE A 146 -4.69 11.09 -10.06
N LEU A 147 -4.50 10.83 -11.35
CA LEU A 147 -4.86 9.58 -11.97
C LEU A 147 -3.67 8.63 -11.97
N THR A 148 -3.86 7.42 -11.44
CA THR A 148 -2.82 6.37 -11.43
C THR A 148 -2.58 5.78 -12.81
N ASN A 149 -3.62 5.74 -13.67
CA ASN A 149 -3.58 5.17 -15.01
C ASN A 149 -3.10 3.70 -15.03
N ALA A 150 -3.54 2.90 -14.05
CA ALA A 150 -3.25 1.47 -13.96
C ALA A 150 -3.90 0.64 -15.10
N GLY A 151 -4.77 1.26 -15.89
CA GLY A 151 -5.63 0.53 -16.82
C GLY A 151 -6.78 -0.17 -16.08
N VAL A 152 -7.43 -1.10 -16.77
CA VAL A 152 -8.53 -1.88 -16.16
C VAL A 152 -7.93 -2.92 -15.22
N GLU A 153 -8.47 -3.03 -14.01
CA GLU A 153 -8.17 -4.04 -13.02
C GLU A 153 -9.47 -4.81 -12.74
N ILE A 154 -9.49 -6.09 -13.11
CA ILE A 154 -10.67 -6.96 -13.06
C ILE A 154 -10.64 -7.83 -11.81
N ALA A 155 -9.43 -8.23 -11.39
CA ALA A 155 -9.25 -9.05 -10.20
C ALA A 155 -9.80 -8.35 -8.95
N VAL A 156 -10.43 -9.13 -8.06
CA VAL A 156 -10.92 -8.62 -6.77
C VAL A 156 -9.74 -8.21 -5.88
N ALA A 157 -8.68 -9.03 -5.88
CA ALA A 157 -7.43 -8.72 -5.20
C ALA A 157 -6.66 -7.69 -6.02
N THR A 158 -6.68 -6.43 -5.60
CA THR A 158 -5.94 -5.34 -6.27
C THR A 158 -4.44 -5.55 -6.14
N THR A 159 -3.70 -5.34 -7.23
CA THR A 159 -2.23 -5.49 -7.28
C THR A 159 -1.58 -4.26 -7.91
N LYS A 160 -1.69 -4.10 -9.23
CA LYS A 160 -1.08 -2.98 -9.98
C LYS A 160 -1.57 -1.61 -9.51
N ALA A 161 -2.84 -1.47 -9.10
CA ALA A 161 -3.35 -0.20 -8.58
C ALA A 161 -2.69 0.16 -7.25
N TYR A 162 -2.45 -0.80 -6.34
CA TYR A 162 -1.75 -0.59 -5.07
C TYR A 162 -0.32 -0.07 -5.30
N ILE A 163 0.46 -0.73 -6.16
CA ILE A 163 1.83 -0.30 -6.48
C ILE A 163 1.86 1.14 -7.02
N LEU A 164 0.93 1.48 -7.91
CA LEU A 164 0.86 2.84 -8.44
C LEU A 164 0.42 3.86 -7.39
N GLN A 165 -0.48 3.53 -6.48
CA GLN A 165 -0.85 4.39 -5.35
C GLN A 165 0.38 4.67 -4.46
N VAL A 166 1.15 3.63 -4.12
CA VAL A 166 2.40 3.78 -3.36
C VAL A 166 3.40 4.65 -4.12
N CYS A 167 3.57 4.43 -5.43
CA CYS A 167 4.48 5.23 -6.26
C CYS A 167 4.06 6.71 -6.31
N VAL A 168 2.76 7.00 -6.51
CA VAL A 168 2.22 8.38 -6.48
C VAL A 168 2.51 9.05 -5.15
N LEU A 169 2.18 8.39 -4.03
CA LEU A 169 2.44 8.94 -2.68
C LEU A 169 3.93 9.18 -2.43
N SER A 170 4.80 8.29 -2.92
CA SER A 170 6.26 8.45 -2.82
C SER A 170 6.76 9.65 -3.62
N LEU A 171 6.30 9.81 -4.87
CA LEU A 171 6.63 10.95 -5.71
C LEU A 171 6.10 12.28 -5.11
N MET A 172 4.90 12.26 -4.53
CA MET A 172 4.33 13.42 -3.82
C MET A 172 5.16 13.82 -2.61
N ALA A 173 5.56 12.86 -1.78
CA ALA A 173 6.40 13.12 -0.61
C ALA A 173 7.76 13.70 -1.04
N LEU A 174 8.38 13.15 -2.09
CA LEU A 174 9.65 13.61 -2.62
C LEU A 174 9.55 15.01 -3.23
N GLU A 175 8.54 15.30 -4.07
CA GLU A 175 8.36 16.63 -4.65
C GLU A 175 8.10 17.68 -3.58
N THR A 176 7.25 17.36 -2.62
CA THR A 176 6.97 18.23 -1.47
C THR A 176 8.24 18.50 -0.65
N ALA A 177 9.06 17.50 -0.40
CA ALA A 177 10.36 17.65 0.29
C ALA A 177 11.31 18.55 -0.50
N LYS A 178 11.36 18.40 -1.83
CA LYS A 178 12.15 19.23 -2.74
C LYS A 178 11.71 20.70 -2.69
N VAL A 179 10.42 20.98 -2.82
CA VAL A 179 9.86 22.34 -2.74
C VAL A 179 10.15 22.98 -1.37
N LYS A 180 10.04 22.21 -0.29
CA LYS A 180 10.40 22.64 1.08
C LYS A 180 11.92 22.72 1.31
N LYS A 181 12.75 22.37 0.33
CA LYS A 181 14.24 22.37 0.40
C LYS A 181 14.80 21.44 1.49
N LEU A 182 14.10 20.35 1.78
CA LEU A 182 14.53 19.32 2.74
C LEU A 182 15.45 18.30 2.07
N VAL A 183 15.31 18.10 0.77
CA VAL A 183 16.18 17.26 -0.08
C VAL A 183 16.75 18.08 -1.23
N GLN A 184 17.92 17.69 -1.73
CA GLN A 184 18.61 18.42 -2.80
C GLN A 184 18.77 17.55 -4.04
N GLY A 185 18.53 18.16 -5.23
CA GLY A 185 18.77 17.52 -6.52
C GLY A 185 17.66 16.58 -6.98
N ASP A 186 17.91 15.94 -8.13
CA ASP A 186 16.98 15.00 -8.79
C ASP A 186 17.46 13.54 -8.70
N GLU A 187 18.46 13.25 -7.85
CA GLU A 187 19.02 11.89 -7.76
C GLU A 187 17.98 10.86 -7.29
N ASP A 188 17.10 11.28 -6.37
CA ASP A 188 16.03 10.43 -5.89
C ASP A 188 15.01 10.11 -6.99
N TYR A 189 14.70 11.09 -7.87
CA TYR A 189 13.87 10.83 -9.06
C TYR A 189 14.50 9.82 -10.01
N LYS A 190 15.83 9.86 -10.19
CA LYS A 190 16.56 8.87 -10.99
C LYS A 190 16.50 7.47 -10.38
N ALA A 191 16.33 7.36 -9.07
CA ALA A 191 16.14 6.07 -8.43
C ALA A 191 14.80 5.42 -8.86
N PHE A 192 13.73 6.22 -9.00
CA PHE A 192 12.44 5.72 -9.51
C PHE A 192 12.54 5.13 -10.92
N GLU A 193 13.39 5.67 -11.79
CA GLU A 193 13.58 5.15 -13.15
C GLU A 193 14.07 3.70 -13.20
N LYS A 194 14.67 3.21 -12.11
CA LYS A 194 15.15 1.83 -11.99
C LYS A 194 14.07 0.86 -11.52
N LEU A 195 13.00 1.36 -10.90
CA LEU A 195 11.98 0.52 -10.27
C LEU A 195 11.29 -0.45 -11.25
N PRO A 196 10.91 -0.06 -12.48
CA PRO A 196 10.28 -1.00 -13.40
C PRO A 196 11.15 -2.21 -13.75
N ALA A 197 12.47 -1.97 -13.96
CA ALA A 197 13.43 -3.04 -14.25
C ALA A 197 13.69 -3.93 -13.04
N LEU A 198 13.76 -3.35 -11.84
CA LEU A 198 13.88 -4.10 -10.58
C LEU A 198 12.65 -4.96 -10.34
N LEU A 199 11.46 -4.39 -10.49
CA LEU A 199 10.19 -5.12 -10.34
C LEU A 199 10.11 -6.29 -11.33
N LYS A 200 10.48 -6.04 -12.60
CA LYS A 200 10.56 -7.12 -13.60
C LYS A 200 11.51 -8.22 -13.16
N SER A 201 12.68 -7.90 -12.63
CA SER A 201 13.63 -8.91 -12.15
C SER A 201 13.11 -9.73 -10.98
N VAL A 202 12.27 -9.12 -10.12
CA VAL A 202 11.56 -9.83 -9.04
C VAL A 202 10.55 -10.81 -9.64
N LEU A 203 9.73 -10.37 -10.59
CA LEU A 203 8.73 -11.21 -11.24
C LEU A 203 9.33 -12.36 -12.07
N ASP A 204 10.51 -12.13 -12.67
CA ASP A 204 11.22 -13.17 -13.42
C ASP A 204 11.85 -14.26 -12.49
N ASN A 205 11.88 -14.06 -11.16
CA ASN A 205 12.46 -15.00 -10.19
C ASN A 205 11.41 -15.91 -9.53
N ASN A 206 10.53 -16.51 -10.33
CA ASN A 206 9.42 -17.34 -9.86
C ASN A 206 9.85 -18.50 -8.97
N SER A 207 11.00 -19.15 -9.25
CA SER A 207 11.45 -20.32 -8.49
C SER A 207 11.70 -20.07 -6.99
N TYR A 208 12.02 -18.82 -6.62
CA TYR A 208 12.15 -18.45 -5.22
C TYR A 208 10.78 -18.37 -4.54
N TYR A 209 9.82 -17.68 -5.19
CA TYR A 209 8.48 -17.50 -4.64
C TYR A 209 7.68 -18.80 -4.61
N GLU A 210 7.86 -19.68 -5.60
CA GLU A 210 7.28 -21.03 -5.58
C GLU A 210 7.74 -21.81 -4.36
N LYS A 211 9.03 -21.78 -4.01
CA LYS A 211 9.53 -22.47 -2.79
C LYS A 211 8.95 -21.88 -1.51
N VAL A 212 8.78 -20.54 -1.45
CA VAL A 212 8.12 -19.89 -0.31
C VAL A 212 6.67 -20.34 -0.24
N ALA A 213 5.94 -20.31 -1.36
CA ALA A 213 4.55 -20.77 -1.43
C ALA A 213 4.40 -22.23 -1.01
N ASP A 214 5.28 -23.13 -1.50
CA ASP A 214 5.31 -24.55 -1.11
C ASP A 214 5.52 -24.76 0.40
N SER A 215 6.22 -23.85 1.05
CA SER A 215 6.46 -23.94 2.49
C SER A 215 5.26 -23.52 3.35
N ILE A 216 4.30 -22.77 2.76
CA ILE A 216 3.18 -22.17 3.51
C ILE A 216 1.80 -22.68 3.10
N TYR A 217 1.60 -23.22 1.87
CA TYR A 217 0.26 -23.50 1.31
C TYR A 217 -0.58 -24.52 2.11
N GLN A 218 0.06 -25.41 2.89
CA GLN A 218 -0.62 -26.39 3.74
C GLN A 218 -0.78 -25.96 5.20
N LYS A 219 -0.41 -24.71 5.51
CA LYS A 219 -0.50 -24.18 6.87
C LYS A 219 -1.88 -23.60 7.14
N GLU A 220 -2.31 -23.63 8.39
CA GLU A 220 -3.59 -23.07 8.80
C GLU A 220 -3.53 -21.55 9.00
N SER A 221 -2.36 -21.04 9.39
CA SER A 221 -2.14 -19.62 9.63
C SER A 221 -0.69 -19.21 9.39
N CYS A 222 -0.46 -17.93 9.17
CA CYS A 222 0.87 -17.35 9.16
C CYS A 222 0.85 -15.90 9.67
N PHE A 223 2.00 -15.44 10.15
CA PHE A 223 2.19 -14.06 10.54
C PHE A 223 3.12 -13.32 9.58
N PHE A 224 2.80 -12.04 9.36
CA PHE A 224 3.69 -11.07 8.72
C PHE A 224 4.18 -10.12 9.79
N ILE A 225 5.48 -9.87 9.85
CA ILE A 225 6.06 -8.94 10.81
C ILE A 225 6.97 -7.93 10.13
N GLY A 226 6.91 -6.69 10.56
CA GLY A 226 7.73 -5.60 10.03
C GLY A 226 7.86 -4.45 11.03
N ARG A 227 8.76 -3.52 10.75
CA ARG A 227 8.95 -2.30 11.55
C ARG A 227 8.83 -1.07 10.68
N GLY A 228 8.17 -0.01 11.19
CA GLY A 228 7.98 1.22 10.45
C GLY A 228 7.23 0.96 9.13
N ILE A 229 7.79 1.41 8.02
CA ILE A 229 7.21 1.24 6.68
C ILE A 229 7.03 -0.25 6.31
N ASP A 230 7.92 -1.12 6.76
CA ASP A 230 7.83 -2.57 6.50
C ASP A 230 6.56 -3.19 7.11
N TYR A 231 6.07 -2.66 8.25
CA TYR A 231 4.79 -3.09 8.81
C TYR A 231 3.60 -2.73 7.89
N ALA A 232 3.61 -1.54 7.28
CA ALA A 232 2.55 -1.17 6.33
C ALA A 232 2.53 -2.11 5.11
N ILE A 233 3.71 -2.53 4.63
CA ILE A 233 3.85 -3.52 3.55
C ILE A 233 3.37 -4.90 4.01
N CYS A 234 3.69 -5.31 5.25
CA CYS A 234 3.20 -6.56 5.83
C CYS A 234 1.67 -6.62 5.91
N MET A 235 1.00 -5.51 6.20
CA MET A 235 -0.46 -5.44 6.22
C MET A 235 -1.06 -5.75 4.84
N GLU A 236 -0.48 -5.20 3.78
CA GLU A 236 -0.91 -5.50 2.41
C GLU A 236 -0.60 -6.96 2.03
N GLY A 237 0.61 -7.45 2.32
CA GLY A 237 1.00 -8.84 2.06
C GLY A 237 0.07 -9.83 2.75
N SER A 238 -0.27 -9.60 4.02
CA SER A 238 -1.24 -10.41 4.76
C SER A 238 -2.64 -10.35 4.14
N LEU A 239 -3.10 -9.17 3.69
CA LEU A 239 -4.40 -9.03 3.02
C LEU A 239 -4.40 -9.82 1.70
N LYS A 240 -3.38 -9.66 0.87
CA LYS A 240 -3.28 -10.39 -0.42
C LYS A 240 -3.25 -11.89 -0.22
N LEU A 241 -2.50 -12.38 0.76
CA LEU A 241 -2.47 -13.81 1.05
C LEU A 241 -3.85 -14.35 1.44
N LYS A 242 -4.60 -13.62 2.29
CA LYS A 242 -5.98 -14.00 2.65
C LYS A 242 -6.91 -14.03 1.45
N GLU A 243 -6.82 -13.02 0.57
CA GLU A 243 -7.71 -12.90 -0.59
C GLU A 243 -7.49 -13.99 -1.64
N VAL A 244 -6.24 -14.38 -1.88
CA VAL A 244 -5.91 -15.33 -2.96
C VAL A 244 -5.83 -16.78 -2.52
N SER A 245 -5.49 -17.05 -1.25
CA SER A 245 -5.26 -18.41 -0.75
C SER A 245 -6.26 -18.85 0.32
N TYR A 246 -7.08 -17.93 0.86
CA TYR A 246 -7.96 -18.15 2.02
C TYR A 246 -7.22 -18.57 3.30
N LEU A 247 -5.88 -18.55 3.28
CA LEU A 247 -5.07 -18.84 4.46
C LEU A 247 -5.19 -17.71 5.48
N HIS A 248 -5.49 -18.05 6.73
CA HIS A 248 -5.56 -17.04 7.78
C HIS A 248 -4.18 -16.40 7.99
N SER A 249 -4.11 -15.09 7.90
CA SER A 249 -2.87 -14.37 8.17
C SER A 249 -3.12 -13.04 8.86
N GLU A 250 -2.16 -12.64 9.68
CA GLU A 250 -2.19 -11.34 10.36
C GLU A 250 -0.82 -10.66 10.26
N ALA A 251 -0.85 -9.33 10.23
CA ALA A 251 0.35 -8.53 10.22
C ALA A 251 0.54 -7.81 11.56
N TYR A 252 1.76 -7.84 12.09
CA TYR A 252 2.10 -7.19 13.36
C TYR A 252 3.34 -6.31 13.23
N GLN A 253 3.34 -5.25 14.00
CA GLN A 253 4.59 -4.57 14.29
C GLN A 253 5.52 -5.55 15.02
N ALA A 254 6.70 -5.83 14.46
CA ALA A 254 7.57 -6.91 14.92
C ALA A 254 7.88 -6.85 16.43
N GLY A 255 8.00 -5.63 16.98
CA GLY A 255 8.25 -5.42 18.42
C GLY A 255 7.04 -5.69 19.31
N GLU A 256 5.82 -5.60 18.77
CA GLU A 256 4.57 -5.77 19.52
C GLU A 256 4.15 -7.24 19.64
N LEU A 257 4.60 -8.10 18.73
CA LEU A 257 4.19 -9.51 18.71
C LEU A 257 4.41 -10.20 20.07
N LYS A 258 5.52 -9.91 20.74
CA LYS A 258 5.87 -10.49 22.04
C LYS A 258 4.98 -10.06 23.21
N HIS A 259 4.19 -9.00 23.05
CA HIS A 259 3.33 -8.46 24.11
C HIS A 259 1.95 -9.13 24.17
N GLY A 260 1.85 -10.38 23.74
CA GLY A 260 0.64 -11.20 23.84
C GLY A 260 0.50 -12.18 22.68
N THR A 261 0.43 -11.68 21.46
CA THR A 261 0.14 -12.46 20.26
C THR A 261 1.16 -13.58 19.97
N ILE A 262 2.37 -13.46 20.45
CA ILE A 262 3.39 -14.52 20.35
C ILE A 262 2.93 -15.85 20.98
N SER A 263 1.92 -15.82 21.85
CA SER A 263 1.31 -17.04 22.41
C SER A 263 0.61 -17.91 21.36
N LEU A 264 0.25 -17.34 20.20
CA LEU A 264 -0.35 -18.05 19.07
C LEU A 264 0.69 -18.69 18.15
N VAL A 265 1.97 -18.45 18.39
CA VAL A 265 3.05 -19.05 17.60
C VAL A 265 3.18 -20.52 18.01
N GLU A 266 2.97 -21.41 17.04
CA GLU A 266 3.04 -22.84 17.15
C GLU A 266 4.22 -23.41 16.37
N GLU A 267 4.52 -24.70 16.60
CA GLU A 267 5.58 -25.42 15.91
C GLU A 267 5.38 -25.42 14.38
N ASN A 268 6.41 -25.00 13.65
CA ASN A 268 6.40 -24.86 12.20
C ASN A 268 5.37 -23.85 11.64
N MET A 269 4.86 -22.91 12.45
CA MET A 269 4.03 -21.79 11.95
C MET A 269 4.90 -20.84 11.14
N PRO A 270 4.52 -20.47 9.89
CA PRO A 270 5.27 -19.52 9.08
C PRO A 270 5.20 -18.11 9.67
N VAL A 271 6.34 -17.44 9.74
CA VAL A 271 6.47 -16.02 10.08
C VAL A 271 7.29 -15.33 9.02
N LEU A 272 6.63 -14.52 8.21
CA LEU A 272 7.26 -13.73 7.15
C LEU A 272 7.73 -12.38 7.73
N CYS A 273 9.04 -12.12 7.66
CA CYS A 273 9.64 -10.90 8.19
C CYS A 273 10.15 -10.00 7.06
N VAL A 274 9.48 -8.86 6.85
CA VAL A 274 9.92 -7.87 5.87
C VAL A 274 10.96 -6.95 6.50
N ILE A 275 12.12 -6.81 5.85
CA ILE A 275 13.23 -5.99 6.33
C ILE A 275 13.84 -5.21 5.16
N THR A 276 13.40 -3.96 4.97
CA THR A 276 13.96 -3.05 3.96
C THR A 276 14.82 -1.96 4.59
N ASN A 277 14.52 -1.55 5.82
CA ASN A 277 15.25 -0.52 6.53
C ASN A 277 16.51 -1.08 7.22
N LYS A 278 17.70 -0.69 6.71
CA LYS A 278 18.99 -1.13 7.26
C LYS A 278 19.18 -0.77 8.73
N ALA A 279 18.66 0.39 9.18
CA ALA A 279 18.80 0.83 10.58
C ALA A 279 17.96 -0.01 11.56
N LEU A 280 16.91 -0.69 11.07
CA LEU A 280 16.03 -1.52 11.87
C LEU A 280 16.30 -3.01 11.70
N LYS A 281 17.23 -3.40 10.82
CA LYS A 281 17.53 -4.79 10.45
C LYS A 281 17.77 -5.68 11.67
N ASP A 282 18.70 -5.30 12.54
CA ASP A 282 19.08 -6.14 13.69
C ASP A 282 17.92 -6.32 14.68
N LYS A 283 17.10 -5.28 14.83
CA LYS A 283 15.90 -5.35 15.68
C LYS A 283 14.84 -6.25 15.08
N SER A 284 14.62 -6.19 13.76
CA SER A 284 13.67 -7.05 13.06
C SER A 284 14.11 -8.52 13.11
N ILE A 285 15.40 -8.79 12.87
CA ILE A 285 15.97 -10.15 13.00
C ILE A 285 15.82 -10.67 14.44
N SER A 286 16.07 -9.82 15.45
CA SER A 286 15.88 -10.22 16.86
C SER A 286 14.43 -10.63 17.13
N ASN A 287 13.44 -9.90 16.59
CA ASN A 287 12.03 -10.26 16.76
C ASN A 287 11.66 -11.55 16.02
N LEU A 288 12.22 -11.78 14.83
CA LEU A 288 12.02 -13.06 14.13
C LEU A 288 12.55 -14.22 14.96
N LYS A 289 13.76 -14.09 15.54
CA LYS A 289 14.33 -15.10 16.43
C LYS A 289 13.51 -15.37 17.70
N GLU A 290 12.80 -14.36 18.21
CA GLU A 290 11.86 -14.55 19.32
C GLU A 290 10.71 -15.49 18.92
N THR A 291 10.25 -15.47 17.68
CA THR A 291 9.23 -16.40 17.16
C THR A 291 9.80 -17.76 16.86
N GLU A 292 11.01 -17.83 16.28
CA GLU A 292 11.71 -19.11 16.04
C GLU A 292 12.00 -19.88 17.32
N ALA A 293 12.34 -19.18 18.42
CA ALA A 293 12.51 -19.79 19.73
C ALA A 293 11.24 -20.46 20.30
N ARG A 294 10.08 -20.18 19.69
CA ARG A 294 8.78 -20.82 19.99
C ARG A 294 8.39 -21.89 18.96
N GLY A 295 9.27 -22.20 18.03
CA GLY A 295 9.03 -23.22 17.01
C GLY A 295 8.53 -22.64 15.67
N ALA A 296 8.43 -21.33 15.50
CA ALA A 296 8.07 -20.75 14.22
C ALA A 296 9.09 -21.08 13.12
N PHE A 297 8.62 -21.15 11.89
CA PHE A 297 9.43 -21.19 10.69
C PHE A 297 9.59 -19.77 10.13
N GLY A 298 10.79 -19.18 10.26
CA GLY A 298 11.09 -17.82 9.79
C GLY A 298 11.37 -17.76 8.28
N ILE A 299 10.78 -16.81 7.58
CA ILE A 299 10.95 -16.53 6.14
C ILE A 299 11.39 -15.08 5.97
#